data_891fe27bd23cf5ed1a161ce0abddc25d
#
_entry.id   891fe27bd23cf5ed1a161ce0abddc25d
#
_cell.length_a   1.000
_cell.length_b   1.000
_cell.length_c   1.000
_cell.angle_alpha   90.00
_cell.angle_beta   90.00
_cell.angle_gamma   90.00
#
_symmetry.space_group_name_H-M   'P 1'
#
loop_
_entity.id
_entity.type
_entity.pdbx_description
1 polymer ?
#
loop_
_entity_poly.entity_id
_entity_poly.type
_entity_poly.pdbx_seq_one_letter_code
_entity_poly.pdbx_strand_id
1 'polypeptide(L)'
;MSPNNHIETDTSNKSIHSPLPLERGNSMSPNDHHIKTDTPNKSIYSPLPLERGKGVRLTFLLITILFFMWGFAHSMLDVLNKHFQVSLNISMTQAALVQNAVYGGYFLMAIPAGKIISKFGYRAGVLTGLVLFSLGALLFVPSSLLSSPLLTFYFFVFSLFVIGCGLTCLETSANPYATVLGDKEGAERRINFAQSFNGLGWILGPLVGLFLFREGAENNDVVIPYAVIGVIVLFMAIVFSRVPLPEVGTENDAAEENATKTRTLWQHRNFKFGILVLMLYVAAQTGVNSFFINYTTDPAVGISTTTATLILAFGCMGLFMVGRLCGSWLMSRIRAERILTFCALGATLATFLILLTGGMIGTVALFFVYLFESIMFPTIFALSIRGLGSKQTKQASSYLIMSIVGGAVAPTIMAFIGERSGLAQAFIVPLICYIAILLYGMKYKTLK
;
A
#
# COMPACT_ATOMS: atom_id res chain seq x y z
N MET A 1 69.31 -6.55 -41.25
CA MET A 1 69.13 -6.30 -42.67
C MET A 1 68.03 -5.31 -42.82
N SER A 2 68.38 -4.05 -42.92
CA SER A 2 67.63 -2.99 -43.61
C SER A 2 67.79 -3.22 -45.12
N PRO A 3 67.09 -2.58 -46.04
CA PRO A 3 66.70 -1.16 -46.01
C PRO A 3 65.36 -0.79 -46.73
N ASN A 4 64.95 0.44 -46.51
CA ASN A 4 64.75 1.56 -47.43
C ASN A 4 63.52 1.49 -48.34
N ASN A 5 62.86 2.53 -48.62
CA ASN A 5 63.00 3.97 -48.87
C ASN A 5 61.72 4.35 -49.65
N HIS A 6 61.26 5.39 -49.71
CA HIS A 6 61.39 6.81 -50.05
C HIS A 6 59.98 7.37 -50.42
N ILE A 7 59.63 8.54 -49.88
CA ILE A 7 59.78 9.87 -50.53
C ILE A 7 58.63 10.15 -51.50
N GLU A 8 57.93 11.18 -51.33
CA GLU A 8 57.93 12.61 -51.43
C GLU A 8 56.61 13.09 -51.99
N THR A 9 56.14 14.10 -51.50
CA THR A 9 56.02 15.53 -51.90
C THR A 9 54.69 15.75 -52.66
N ASP A 10 54.04 16.87 -52.68
CA ASP A 10 54.34 18.25 -52.33
C ASP A 10 53.08 19.09 -52.51
N THR A 11 52.98 20.20 -51.84
CA THR A 11 52.46 21.52 -52.22
C THR A 11 51.04 21.61 -52.76
N SER A 12 50.24 22.61 -52.52
CA SER A 12 50.43 23.99 -52.18
C SER A 12 49.07 24.68 -52.05
N ASN A 13 48.85 25.49 -51.01
CA ASN A 13 48.83 26.93 -51.05
C ASN A 13 47.59 27.63 -51.68
N LYS A 14 46.93 28.41 -50.89
CA LYS A 14 46.55 29.82 -50.95
C LYS A 14 45.28 30.09 -50.21
N SER A 15 45.40 30.67 -49.01
CA SER A 15 45.16 32.06 -48.58
C SER A 15 44.28 32.89 -49.50
N ILE A 16 43.31 33.63 -48.87
CA ILE A 16 43.11 35.08 -49.03
C ILE A 16 41.90 35.55 -48.18
N HIS A 17 42.24 36.36 -47.20
CA HIS A 17 41.60 37.61 -46.69
C HIS A 17 40.16 37.72 -46.23
N SER A 18 40.12 38.15 -44.98
CA SER A 18 39.09 39.04 -44.36
C SER A 18 38.88 40.35 -45.12
N PRO A 19 37.84 41.13 -44.86
CA PRO A 19 37.82 41.99 -43.66
C PRO A 19 36.46 42.26 -43.02
N LEU A 20 36.50 42.66 -41.73
CA LEU A 20 35.47 43.45 -41.02
C LEU A 20 35.33 44.83 -41.64
N PRO A 21 34.16 45.48 -41.44
CA PRO A 21 34.18 46.78 -40.75
C PRO A 21 33.02 47.01 -39.75
N LEU A 22 33.36 47.51 -38.56
CA LEU A 22 33.05 48.80 -37.96
C LEU A 22 31.59 49.22 -37.75
N GLU A 23 31.27 49.32 -36.49
CA GLU A 23 30.56 50.36 -35.71
C GLU A 23 29.66 51.38 -36.39
N ARG A 24 28.46 51.49 -35.80
CA ARG A 24 27.71 52.71 -35.37
C ARG A 24 26.42 52.23 -34.72
N GLY A 25 26.01 52.53 -33.54
CA GLY A 25 25.99 53.76 -32.80
C GLY A 25 24.59 53.93 -32.25
N ASN A 26 24.44 53.93 -30.96
CA ASN A 26 23.41 54.51 -30.09
C ASN A 26 21.94 54.57 -30.58
N SER A 27 21.07 53.92 -29.81
CA SER A 27 20.01 54.67 -29.09
C SER A 27 19.43 53.82 -27.93
N MET A 28 19.62 54.35 -26.73
CA MET A 28 18.88 53.95 -25.53
C MET A 28 17.39 54.23 -25.74
N SER A 29 16.55 53.25 -25.41
CA SER A 29 15.16 53.48 -24.99
C SER A 29 14.85 52.58 -23.80
N PRO A 30 14.22 53.12 -22.77
CA PRO A 30 14.09 52.45 -21.47
C PRO A 30 12.77 51.68 -21.37
N ASN A 31 12.77 50.71 -20.49
CA ASN A 31 11.61 49.98 -19.98
C ASN A 31 11.00 48.90 -20.89
N ASP A 32 11.66 47.76 -20.90
CA ASP A 32 10.92 46.50 -20.95
C ASP A 32 11.14 45.77 -19.59
N HIS A 33 10.24 46.07 -18.67
CA HIS A 33 9.89 45.16 -17.61
C HIS A 33 9.32 43.91 -18.27
N HIS A 34 10.18 42.97 -18.66
CA HIS A 34 9.75 41.59 -18.86
C HIS A 34 9.23 41.06 -17.51
N ILE A 35 7.95 41.31 -17.28
CA ILE A 35 7.12 40.45 -16.46
C ILE A 35 7.44 39.02 -16.94
N LYS A 36 8.24 38.30 -16.17
CA LYS A 36 8.28 36.85 -16.25
C LYS A 36 6.85 36.40 -15.99
N THR A 37 6.07 36.29 -17.05
CA THR A 37 4.86 35.49 -17.03
C THR A 37 5.32 34.12 -16.60
N ASP A 38 5.05 33.81 -15.32
CA ASP A 38 5.07 32.44 -14.82
C ASP A 38 4.27 31.63 -15.83
N THR A 39 4.97 30.90 -16.68
CA THR A 39 4.34 29.91 -17.54
C THR A 39 3.52 29.03 -16.61
N PRO A 40 2.21 28.92 -16.84
CA PRO A 40 1.35 28.13 -15.98
C PRO A 40 1.90 26.70 -15.95
N ASN A 41 2.41 26.36 -14.78
CA ASN A 41 2.61 25.04 -14.22
C ASN A 41 2.41 23.92 -15.26
N LYS A 42 3.50 23.42 -15.84
CA LYS A 42 3.51 22.17 -16.60
C LYS A 42 2.68 21.18 -15.80
N SER A 43 1.55 20.77 -16.34
CA SER A 43 0.51 19.97 -15.70
C SER A 43 1.13 18.89 -14.80
N ILE A 44 0.71 18.88 -13.54
CA ILE A 44 0.95 17.79 -12.58
C ILE A 44 0.35 16.46 -13.13
N TYR A 45 -0.19 16.51 -14.33
CA TYR A 45 -0.80 15.38 -15.02
C TYR A 45 0.27 14.43 -15.53
N SER A 46 0.55 13.39 -14.74
CA SER A 46 1.23 12.18 -15.21
C SER A 46 0.17 11.16 -15.61
N PRO A 47 0.12 10.72 -16.88
CA PRO A 47 -0.86 9.73 -17.31
C PRO A 47 -0.73 8.44 -16.52
N LEU A 48 -1.86 7.76 -16.26
CA LEU A 48 -1.83 6.43 -15.68
C LEU A 48 -1.14 5.47 -16.67
N PRO A 49 -0.51 4.37 -16.20
CA PRO A 49 0.11 3.38 -17.08
C PRO A 49 -0.85 2.77 -18.10
N LEU A 50 -2.17 2.84 -17.85
CA LEU A 50 -3.21 2.42 -18.79
C LEU A 50 -3.25 3.27 -20.08
N GLU A 51 -2.69 4.48 -20.05
CA GLU A 51 -2.60 5.40 -21.20
C GLU A 51 -1.29 5.22 -21.99
N ARG A 52 -0.42 4.31 -21.56
CA ARG A 52 0.92 4.04 -22.13
C ARG A 52 0.94 2.80 -23.04
N GLY A 53 2.11 2.40 -23.53
CA GLY A 53 2.31 1.24 -24.42
C GLY A 53 1.77 -0.08 -23.84
N LYS A 54 1.44 -1.04 -24.71
CA LYS A 54 0.77 -2.32 -24.37
C LYS A 54 1.42 -3.08 -23.21
N GLY A 55 2.76 -3.15 -23.15
CA GLY A 55 3.47 -3.88 -22.08
C GLY A 55 3.28 -3.27 -20.68
N VAL A 56 3.38 -1.94 -20.58
CA VAL A 56 3.19 -1.22 -19.31
C VAL A 56 1.75 -1.33 -18.82
N ARG A 57 0.78 -1.28 -19.75
CA ARG A 57 -0.65 -1.46 -19.44
C ARG A 57 -0.93 -2.84 -18.85
N LEU A 58 -0.42 -3.89 -19.47
CA LEU A 58 -0.62 -5.26 -19.01
C LEU A 58 -0.01 -5.45 -17.62
N THR A 59 1.22 -4.99 -17.41
CA THR A 59 1.89 -5.08 -16.10
C THR A 59 1.11 -4.36 -15.02
N PHE A 60 0.64 -3.14 -15.28
CA PHE A 60 -0.15 -2.37 -14.31
C PHE A 60 -1.50 -3.02 -14.01
N LEU A 61 -2.16 -3.59 -15.03
CA LEU A 61 -3.41 -4.35 -14.86
C LEU A 61 -3.19 -5.57 -13.98
N LEU A 62 -2.15 -6.35 -14.23
CA LEU A 62 -1.82 -7.52 -13.43
C LEU A 62 -1.54 -7.15 -11.96
N ILE A 63 -0.81 -6.06 -11.71
CA ILE A 63 -0.58 -5.57 -10.35
C ILE A 63 -1.89 -5.13 -9.70
N THR A 64 -2.77 -4.48 -10.45
CA THR A 64 -4.09 -4.07 -9.95
C THR A 64 -4.95 -5.30 -9.55
N ILE A 65 -4.87 -6.39 -10.32
CA ILE A 65 -5.50 -7.66 -9.98
C ILE A 65 -4.89 -8.25 -8.69
N LEU A 66 -3.58 -8.16 -8.48
CA LEU A 66 -2.95 -8.60 -7.22
C LEU A 66 -3.49 -7.82 -6.02
N PHE A 67 -3.67 -6.52 -6.14
CA PHE A 67 -4.27 -5.71 -5.06
C PHE A 67 -5.71 -6.13 -4.76
N PHE A 68 -6.50 -6.43 -5.78
CA PHE A 68 -7.85 -6.97 -5.61
C PHE A 68 -7.82 -8.31 -4.87
N MET A 69 -7.02 -9.27 -5.35
CA MET A 69 -6.90 -10.59 -4.74
C MET A 69 -6.44 -10.52 -3.29
N TRP A 70 -5.51 -9.64 -3.00
CA TRP A 70 -5.04 -9.42 -1.65
C TRP A 70 -6.13 -8.83 -0.74
N GLY A 71 -6.88 -7.82 -1.17
CA GLY A 71 -8.00 -7.28 -0.41
C GLY A 71 -9.09 -8.31 -0.16
N PHE A 72 -9.40 -9.12 -1.16
CA PHE A 72 -10.34 -10.23 -1.04
C PHE A 72 -9.89 -11.27 -0.01
N ALA A 73 -8.62 -11.69 -0.08
CA ALA A 73 -8.07 -12.66 0.86
C ALA A 73 -8.07 -12.15 2.31
N HIS A 74 -7.70 -10.87 2.52
CA HIS A 74 -7.73 -10.25 3.85
C HIS A 74 -9.13 -10.19 4.44
N SER A 75 -10.11 -9.77 3.64
CA SER A 75 -11.49 -9.67 4.11
C SER A 75 -12.12 -11.03 4.42
N MET A 76 -11.69 -12.09 3.73
CA MET A 76 -12.09 -13.46 4.06
C MET A 76 -11.55 -13.92 5.42
N LEU A 77 -10.36 -13.43 5.84
CA LEU A 77 -9.81 -13.76 7.16
C LEU A 77 -10.70 -13.28 8.32
N ASP A 78 -11.32 -12.11 8.18
CA ASP A 78 -12.21 -11.57 9.22
C ASP A 78 -13.49 -12.41 9.34
N VAL A 79 -14.05 -12.81 8.21
CA VAL A 79 -15.22 -13.72 8.17
C VAL A 79 -14.89 -15.07 8.78
N LEU A 80 -13.72 -15.61 8.45
CA LEU A 80 -13.22 -16.88 8.94
C LEU A 80 -12.98 -16.87 10.44
N ASN A 81 -12.42 -15.80 10.97
CA ASN A 81 -12.17 -15.66 12.41
C ASN A 81 -13.47 -15.82 13.22
N LYS A 82 -14.56 -15.23 12.74
CA LYS A 82 -15.88 -15.37 13.35
C LYS A 82 -16.39 -16.81 13.25
N HIS A 83 -16.21 -17.46 12.09
CA HIS A 83 -16.61 -18.85 11.89
C HIS A 83 -15.87 -19.80 12.83
N PHE A 84 -14.56 -19.64 13.01
CA PHE A 84 -13.75 -20.45 13.92
C PHE A 84 -14.20 -20.33 15.38
N GLN A 85 -14.56 -19.11 15.83
CA GLN A 85 -15.07 -18.91 17.18
C GLN A 85 -16.33 -19.73 17.44
N VAL A 86 -17.22 -19.80 16.44
CA VAL A 86 -18.50 -20.51 16.56
C VAL A 86 -18.33 -22.01 16.36
N SER A 87 -17.67 -22.45 15.27
CA SER A 87 -17.60 -23.87 14.86
C SER A 87 -16.64 -24.70 15.70
N LEU A 88 -15.52 -24.12 16.14
CA LEU A 88 -14.51 -24.82 16.96
C LEU A 88 -14.66 -24.54 18.45
N ASN A 89 -15.64 -23.73 18.85
CA ASN A 89 -15.87 -23.33 20.25
C ASN A 89 -14.59 -22.84 20.95
N ILE A 90 -13.79 -22.03 20.24
CA ILE A 90 -12.52 -21.52 20.73
C ILE A 90 -12.72 -20.23 21.52
N SER A 91 -11.85 -20.01 22.53
CA SER A 91 -11.86 -18.79 23.32
C SER A 91 -11.49 -17.55 22.50
N MET A 92 -11.87 -16.35 22.99
CA MET A 92 -11.43 -15.08 22.37
C MET A 92 -9.92 -14.95 22.29
N THR A 93 -9.19 -15.46 23.30
CA THR A 93 -7.72 -15.48 23.30
C THR A 93 -7.15 -16.37 22.18
N GLN A 94 -7.77 -17.51 21.93
CA GLN A 94 -7.39 -18.38 20.80
C GLN A 94 -7.72 -17.74 19.46
N ALA A 95 -8.87 -17.08 19.33
CA ALA A 95 -9.24 -16.34 18.15
C ALA A 95 -8.25 -15.21 17.81
N ALA A 96 -7.67 -14.57 18.83
CA ALA A 96 -6.62 -13.58 18.64
C ALA A 96 -5.35 -14.17 17.99
N LEU A 97 -5.06 -15.47 18.16
CA LEU A 97 -3.93 -16.13 17.49
C LEU A 97 -4.07 -16.12 15.97
N VAL A 98 -5.27 -16.12 15.43
CA VAL A 98 -5.55 -16.01 13.99
C VAL A 98 -4.98 -14.70 13.43
N GLN A 99 -5.31 -13.60 14.05
CA GLN A 99 -4.78 -12.29 13.68
C GLN A 99 -3.26 -12.21 13.90
N ASN A 100 -2.79 -12.68 15.06
CA ASN A 100 -1.38 -12.67 15.41
C ASN A 100 -0.53 -13.52 14.45
N ALA A 101 -1.06 -14.61 13.92
CA ALA A 101 -0.36 -15.44 12.94
C ALA A 101 -0.12 -14.66 11.63
N VAL A 102 -1.14 -13.98 11.13
CA VAL A 102 -1.03 -13.18 9.90
C VAL A 102 -0.06 -12.02 10.09
N TYR A 103 -0.23 -11.21 11.15
CA TYR A 103 0.68 -10.09 11.44
C TYR A 103 2.10 -10.55 11.79
N GLY A 104 2.24 -11.74 12.42
CA GLY A 104 3.52 -12.40 12.62
C GLY A 104 4.21 -12.75 11.31
N GLY A 105 3.44 -13.25 10.33
CA GLY A 105 3.92 -13.46 8.96
C GLY A 105 4.43 -12.17 8.33
N TYR A 106 3.69 -11.07 8.46
CA TYR A 106 4.12 -9.74 7.98
C TYR A 106 5.42 -9.29 8.64
N PHE A 107 5.54 -9.43 9.94
CA PHE A 107 6.74 -9.00 10.66
C PHE A 107 7.97 -9.84 10.28
N LEU A 108 7.85 -11.16 10.31
CA LEU A 108 8.98 -12.06 10.09
C LEU A 108 9.40 -12.12 8.62
N MET A 109 8.45 -12.10 7.68
CA MET A 109 8.74 -12.28 6.25
C MET A 109 9.12 -10.98 5.54
N ALA A 110 8.86 -9.79 6.09
CA ALA A 110 9.13 -8.51 5.43
C ALA A 110 10.60 -8.34 5.02
N ILE A 111 11.54 -8.63 5.92
CA ILE A 111 12.99 -8.52 5.62
C ILE A 111 13.44 -9.59 4.62
N PRO A 112 13.11 -10.89 4.76
CA PRO A 112 13.36 -11.90 3.73
C PRO A 112 12.79 -11.50 2.36
N ALA A 113 11.54 -11.02 2.29
CA ALA A 113 10.91 -10.55 1.06
C ALA A 113 11.72 -9.43 0.41
N GLY A 114 12.15 -8.43 1.19
CA GLY A 114 13.00 -7.36 0.70
C GLY A 114 14.34 -7.84 0.14
N LYS A 115 14.95 -8.87 0.75
CA LYS A 115 16.18 -9.50 0.25
C LYS A 115 15.94 -10.24 -1.07
N ILE A 116 14.82 -10.97 -1.19
CA ILE A 116 14.41 -11.65 -2.43
C ILE A 116 14.26 -10.63 -3.55
N ILE A 117 13.51 -9.55 -3.32
CA ILE A 117 13.28 -8.51 -4.32
C ILE A 117 14.57 -7.79 -4.71
N SER A 118 15.43 -7.51 -3.73
CA SER A 118 16.70 -6.83 -3.99
C SER A 118 17.66 -7.68 -4.83
N LYS A 119 17.64 -9.02 -4.63
CA LYS A 119 18.55 -9.95 -5.33
C LYS A 119 17.97 -10.43 -6.67
N PHE A 120 16.67 -10.71 -6.73
CA PHE A 120 16.03 -11.39 -7.85
C PHE A 120 14.97 -10.55 -8.57
N GLY A 121 14.74 -9.29 -8.13
CA GLY A 121 13.79 -8.37 -8.73
C GLY A 121 12.35 -8.52 -8.22
N TYR A 122 11.50 -7.58 -8.65
CA TYR A 122 10.09 -7.52 -8.24
C TYR A 122 9.28 -8.76 -8.67
N ARG A 123 9.57 -9.30 -9.86
CA ARG A 123 8.91 -10.51 -10.37
C ARG A 123 9.10 -11.70 -9.43
N ALA A 124 10.32 -11.91 -8.94
CA ALA A 124 10.63 -13.00 -8.01
C ALA A 124 9.87 -12.82 -6.69
N GLY A 125 9.77 -11.59 -6.17
CA GLY A 125 9.00 -11.31 -4.97
C GLY A 125 7.51 -11.61 -5.14
N VAL A 126 6.90 -11.21 -6.27
CA VAL A 126 5.50 -11.53 -6.58
C VAL A 126 5.28 -13.04 -6.69
N LEU A 127 6.13 -13.75 -7.43
CA LEU A 127 6.00 -15.21 -7.59
C LEU A 127 6.16 -15.94 -6.26
N THR A 128 7.15 -15.57 -5.44
CA THR A 128 7.33 -16.13 -4.09
C THR A 128 6.09 -15.90 -3.24
N GLY A 129 5.52 -14.69 -3.30
CA GLY A 129 4.31 -14.36 -2.55
C GLY A 129 3.09 -15.18 -3.00
N LEU A 130 2.86 -15.32 -4.29
CA LEU A 130 1.76 -16.13 -4.83
C LEU A 130 1.91 -17.60 -4.48
N VAL A 131 3.11 -18.16 -4.56
CA VAL A 131 3.38 -19.58 -4.20
C VAL A 131 3.17 -19.81 -2.70
N LEU A 132 3.70 -18.94 -1.83
CA LEU A 132 3.50 -19.04 -0.38
C LEU A 132 2.03 -18.90 0.00
N PHE A 133 1.33 -17.94 -0.62
CA PHE A 133 -0.10 -17.74 -0.38
C PHE A 133 -0.90 -18.98 -0.80
N SER A 134 -0.67 -19.49 -2.03
CA SER A 134 -1.32 -20.70 -2.50
C SER A 134 -1.04 -21.89 -1.60
N LEU A 135 0.23 -22.10 -1.21
CA LEU A 135 0.63 -23.17 -0.29
C LEU A 135 -0.11 -23.06 1.04
N GLY A 136 -0.12 -21.88 1.65
CA GLY A 136 -0.82 -21.64 2.91
C GLY A 136 -2.33 -21.91 2.80
N ALA A 137 -2.97 -21.50 1.69
CA ALA A 137 -4.37 -21.76 1.45
C ALA A 137 -4.66 -23.27 1.22
N LEU A 138 -3.82 -23.96 0.49
CA LEU A 138 -3.96 -25.39 0.24
C LEU A 138 -3.65 -26.26 1.49
N LEU A 139 -2.89 -25.76 2.45
CA LEU A 139 -2.65 -26.42 3.74
C LEU A 139 -3.93 -26.58 4.58
N PHE A 140 -5.00 -25.85 4.30
CA PHE A 140 -6.30 -26.08 4.91
C PHE A 140 -6.88 -27.46 4.57
N VAL A 141 -6.55 -28.04 3.41
CA VAL A 141 -7.05 -29.36 3.00
C VAL A 141 -6.55 -30.48 3.93
N PRO A 142 -5.24 -30.68 4.14
CA PRO A 142 -4.78 -31.73 5.04
C PRO A 142 -5.15 -31.48 6.52
N SER A 143 -5.41 -30.24 6.92
CA SER A 143 -5.82 -29.95 8.29
C SER A 143 -7.20 -30.48 8.63
N SER A 144 -8.10 -30.59 7.65
CA SER A 144 -9.45 -31.19 7.84
C SER A 144 -9.43 -32.70 8.06
N LEU A 145 -8.30 -33.35 7.77
CA LEU A 145 -8.12 -34.80 7.99
C LEU A 145 -7.66 -35.12 9.43
N LEU A 146 -7.38 -34.10 10.23
CA LEU A 146 -6.92 -34.29 11.61
C LEU A 146 -8.10 -34.59 12.54
N SER A 147 -7.96 -35.60 13.37
CA SER A 147 -9.03 -36.06 14.27
C SER A 147 -9.21 -35.18 15.53
N SER A 148 -8.21 -34.37 15.88
CA SER A 148 -8.24 -33.48 17.05
C SER A 148 -8.63 -32.06 16.69
N PRO A 149 -9.73 -31.51 17.22
CA PRO A 149 -10.14 -30.10 16.94
C PRO A 149 -9.05 -29.08 17.29
N LEU A 150 -8.33 -29.31 18.40
CA LEU A 150 -7.26 -28.44 18.82
C LEU A 150 -6.06 -28.46 17.86
N LEU A 151 -5.69 -29.63 17.37
CA LEU A 151 -4.59 -29.80 16.42
C LEU A 151 -5.00 -29.18 15.06
N THR A 152 -6.23 -29.37 14.63
CA THR A 152 -6.82 -28.75 13.44
C THR A 152 -6.74 -27.22 13.55
N PHE A 153 -7.12 -26.64 14.69
CA PHE A 153 -7.03 -25.21 14.93
C PHE A 153 -5.59 -24.68 14.81
N TYR A 154 -4.61 -25.31 15.48
CA TYR A 154 -3.22 -24.87 15.38
C TYR A 154 -2.65 -25.03 13.97
N PHE A 155 -3.10 -26.04 13.25
CA PHE A 155 -2.71 -26.21 11.85
C PHE A 155 -3.31 -25.11 10.96
N PHE A 156 -4.54 -24.70 11.19
CA PHE A 156 -5.14 -23.53 10.53
C PHE A 156 -4.36 -22.25 10.84
N VAL A 157 -3.99 -22.02 12.10
CA VAL A 157 -3.18 -20.87 12.51
C VAL A 157 -1.84 -20.85 11.78
N PHE A 158 -1.19 -22.02 11.65
CA PHE A 158 0.04 -22.15 10.87
C PHE A 158 -0.18 -21.87 9.37
N SER A 159 -1.27 -22.40 8.80
CA SER A 159 -1.64 -22.14 7.41
C SER A 159 -1.83 -20.64 7.15
N LEU A 160 -2.50 -19.94 8.06
CA LEU A 160 -2.69 -18.48 8.03
C LEU A 160 -1.37 -17.71 8.17
N PHE A 161 -0.45 -18.20 8.99
CA PHE A 161 0.90 -17.62 9.06
C PHE A 161 1.63 -17.72 7.71
N VAL A 162 1.55 -18.87 7.03
CA VAL A 162 2.14 -19.06 5.69
C VAL A 162 1.46 -18.13 4.66
N ILE A 163 0.13 -17.97 4.71
CA ILE A 163 -0.60 -16.99 3.91
C ILE A 163 -0.07 -15.59 4.20
N GLY A 164 0.09 -15.20 5.46
CA GLY A 164 0.64 -13.92 5.89
C GLY A 164 2.04 -13.66 5.32
N CYS A 165 2.91 -14.67 5.30
CA CYS A 165 4.22 -14.60 4.64
C CYS A 165 4.08 -14.35 3.13
N GLY A 166 3.14 -15.02 2.47
CA GLY A 166 2.83 -14.81 1.05
C GLY A 166 2.35 -13.39 0.76
N LEU A 167 1.38 -12.90 1.54
CA LEU A 167 0.85 -11.54 1.45
C LEU A 167 1.96 -10.50 1.64
N THR A 168 2.86 -10.72 2.60
CA THR A 168 4.02 -9.83 2.84
C THR A 168 4.92 -9.72 1.62
N CYS A 169 5.23 -10.85 0.95
CA CYS A 169 6.02 -10.84 -0.28
C CYS A 169 5.29 -10.07 -1.41
N LEU A 170 3.98 -10.27 -1.55
CA LEU A 170 3.16 -9.58 -2.54
C LEU A 170 3.17 -8.08 -2.30
N GLU A 171 2.93 -7.62 -1.07
CA GLU A 171 2.89 -6.20 -0.76
C GLU A 171 4.25 -5.53 -0.86
N THR A 172 5.31 -6.18 -0.37
CA THR A 172 6.67 -5.66 -0.47
C THR A 172 7.10 -5.50 -1.92
N SER A 173 6.54 -6.29 -2.85
CA SER A 173 6.81 -6.21 -4.28
C SER A 173 5.86 -5.27 -5.01
N ALA A 174 4.55 -5.42 -4.85
CA ALA A 174 3.54 -4.75 -5.66
C ALA A 174 3.42 -3.26 -5.34
N ASN A 175 3.53 -2.86 -4.06
CA ASN A 175 3.46 -1.45 -3.68
C ASN A 175 4.54 -0.59 -4.35
N PRO A 176 5.86 -0.87 -4.20
CA PRO A 176 6.88 -0.09 -4.88
C PRO A 176 6.80 -0.25 -6.40
N TYR A 177 6.45 -1.44 -6.90
CA TYR A 177 6.34 -1.68 -8.33
C TYR A 177 5.26 -0.78 -8.97
N ALA A 178 4.10 -0.62 -8.33
CA ALA A 178 3.08 0.32 -8.78
C ALA A 178 3.59 1.78 -8.82
N THR A 179 4.49 2.16 -7.91
CA THR A 179 5.06 3.51 -7.87
C THR A 179 6.10 3.77 -8.95
N VAL A 180 6.86 2.74 -9.37
CA VAL A 180 7.96 2.89 -10.34
C VAL A 180 7.51 2.65 -11.79
N LEU A 181 6.31 2.12 -12.03
CA LEU A 181 5.75 1.91 -13.37
C LEU A 181 5.30 3.22 -14.03
N GLY A 182 6.19 4.17 -14.24
CA GLY A 182 5.90 5.43 -14.91
C GLY A 182 6.65 6.62 -14.31
N ASP A 183 6.19 7.84 -14.59
CA ASP A 183 6.87 9.06 -14.17
C ASP A 183 6.85 9.20 -12.65
N LYS A 184 7.94 9.75 -12.09
CA LYS A 184 8.12 9.92 -10.62
C LYS A 184 7.01 10.78 -10.01
N GLU A 185 6.51 11.78 -10.73
CA GLU A 185 5.48 12.72 -10.28
C GLU A 185 4.09 12.10 -10.10
N GLY A 186 3.81 10.98 -10.76
CA GLY A 186 2.53 10.28 -10.69
C GLY A 186 2.52 9.05 -9.78
N ALA A 187 3.57 8.82 -9.00
CA ALA A 187 3.73 7.61 -8.20
C ALA A 187 2.59 7.42 -7.17
N GLU A 188 2.23 8.47 -6.44
CA GLU A 188 1.16 8.42 -5.43
C GLU A 188 -0.21 8.21 -6.07
N ARG A 189 -0.45 8.80 -7.22
CA ARG A 189 -1.68 8.60 -7.99
C ARG A 189 -1.82 7.15 -8.43
N ARG A 190 -0.74 6.55 -8.96
CA ARG A 190 -0.75 5.17 -9.45
C ARG A 190 -1.02 4.15 -8.36
N ILE A 191 -0.33 4.26 -7.23
CA ILE A 191 -0.52 3.33 -6.13
C ILE A 191 -1.91 3.47 -5.51
N ASN A 192 -2.45 4.69 -5.37
CA ASN A 192 -3.82 4.91 -4.89
C ASN A 192 -4.86 4.31 -5.84
N PHE A 193 -4.68 4.48 -7.15
CA PHE A 193 -5.55 3.87 -8.15
C PHE A 193 -5.48 2.33 -8.09
N ALA A 194 -4.31 1.74 -8.08
CA ALA A 194 -4.17 0.28 -7.99
C ALA A 194 -4.76 -0.27 -6.69
N GLN A 195 -4.53 0.40 -5.58
CA GLN A 195 -5.08 0.00 -4.28
C GLN A 195 -6.59 0.26 -4.11
N SER A 196 -7.25 1.01 -4.99
CA SER A 196 -8.72 1.09 -4.97
C SER A 196 -9.37 -0.26 -5.29
N PHE A 197 -8.71 -1.10 -6.08
CA PHE A 197 -9.15 -2.47 -6.34
C PHE A 197 -8.97 -3.41 -5.14
N ASN A 198 -8.02 -3.12 -4.27
CA ASN A 198 -7.95 -3.77 -2.96
C ASN A 198 -9.22 -3.47 -2.14
N GLY A 199 -9.70 -2.22 -2.14
CA GLY A 199 -10.97 -1.86 -1.52
C GLY A 199 -12.17 -2.64 -2.08
N LEU A 200 -12.20 -2.88 -3.40
CA LEU A 200 -13.22 -3.74 -4.01
C LEU A 200 -13.14 -5.19 -3.47
N GLY A 201 -11.94 -5.72 -3.27
CA GLY A 201 -11.73 -7.02 -2.63
C GLY A 201 -12.33 -7.09 -1.22
N TRP A 202 -12.14 -6.04 -0.42
CA TRP A 202 -12.70 -5.93 0.93
C TRP A 202 -14.24 -5.92 0.96
N ILE A 203 -14.90 -5.42 -0.08
CA ILE A 203 -16.36 -5.46 -0.22
C ILE A 203 -16.84 -6.87 -0.59
N LEU A 204 -16.15 -7.52 -1.53
CA LEU A 204 -16.60 -8.81 -2.06
C LEU A 204 -16.33 -10.00 -1.13
N GLY A 205 -15.28 -9.93 -0.29
CA GLY A 205 -14.94 -11.01 0.63
C GLY A 205 -16.08 -11.38 1.60
N PRO A 206 -16.64 -10.43 2.37
CA PRO A 206 -17.77 -10.71 3.26
C PRO A 206 -19.00 -11.22 2.53
N LEU A 207 -19.26 -10.75 1.30
CA LEU A 207 -20.38 -11.25 0.48
C LEU A 207 -20.21 -12.74 0.14
N VAL A 208 -19.01 -13.12 -0.29
CA VAL A 208 -18.72 -14.54 -0.55
C VAL A 208 -18.81 -15.33 0.75
N GLY A 209 -18.33 -14.77 1.87
CA GLY A 209 -18.50 -15.38 3.19
C GLY A 209 -19.97 -15.65 3.57
N LEU A 210 -20.87 -14.71 3.31
CA LEU A 210 -22.31 -14.90 3.57
C LEU A 210 -22.91 -16.05 2.76
N PHE A 211 -22.39 -16.32 1.54
CA PHE A 211 -22.85 -17.45 0.72
C PHE A 211 -22.24 -18.79 1.14
N LEU A 212 -21.00 -18.78 1.61
CA LEU A 212 -20.25 -19.99 1.91
C LEU A 212 -20.44 -20.46 3.36
N PHE A 213 -20.60 -19.55 4.32
CA PHE A 213 -20.74 -19.87 5.74
C PHE A 213 -22.19 -19.67 6.19
N ARG A 214 -23.06 -20.66 5.92
CA ARG A 214 -24.41 -20.67 6.41
C ARG A 214 -24.46 -21.12 7.88
N GLU A 215 -25.51 -20.74 8.62
CA GLU A 215 -25.75 -21.24 9.97
C GLU A 215 -25.84 -22.77 9.96
N GLY A 216 -25.03 -23.45 10.77
CA GLY A 216 -24.94 -24.90 10.80
C GLY A 216 -23.79 -25.50 9.97
N ALA A 217 -22.95 -24.67 9.38
CA ALA A 217 -21.80 -25.10 8.61
C ALA A 217 -20.80 -25.90 9.45
N GLU A 218 -20.37 -27.08 8.96
CA GLU A 218 -19.35 -27.92 9.60
C GLU A 218 -17.93 -27.38 9.35
N ASN A 219 -16.94 -27.93 10.08
CA ASN A 219 -15.53 -27.55 9.92
C ASN A 219 -15.01 -27.67 8.48
N ASN A 220 -15.57 -28.55 7.68
CA ASN A 220 -15.22 -28.77 6.27
C ASN A 220 -15.61 -27.59 5.37
N ASP A 221 -16.57 -26.76 5.79
CA ASP A 221 -17.04 -25.64 4.98
C ASP A 221 -16.00 -24.52 4.82
N VAL A 222 -15.02 -24.46 5.73
CA VAL A 222 -13.88 -23.54 5.66
C VAL A 222 -12.84 -24.01 4.64
N VAL A 223 -12.64 -25.32 4.53
CA VAL A 223 -11.59 -25.92 3.71
C VAL A 223 -11.82 -25.66 2.22
N ILE A 224 -13.06 -25.80 1.77
CA ILE A 224 -13.41 -25.64 0.35
C ILE A 224 -13.09 -24.22 -0.16
N PRO A 225 -13.53 -23.13 0.49
CA PRO A 225 -13.19 -21.77 0.05
C PRO A 225 -11.68 -21.53 -0.03
N TYR A 226 -10.93 -21.98 0.97
CA TYR A 226 -9.48 -21.80 0.95
C TYR A 226 -8.78 -22.64 -0.10
N ALA A 227 -9.24 -23.87 -0.34
CA ALA A 227 -8.75 -24.71 -1.43
C ALA A 227 -8.99 -24.02 -2.80
N VAL A 228 -10.18 -23.50 -3.00
CA VAL A 228 -10.55 -22.77 -4.24
C VAL A 228 -9.67 -21.52 -4.40
N ILE A 229 -9.53 -20.72 -3.36
CA ILE A 229 -8.64 -19.54 -3.37
C ILE A 229 -7.19 -19.98 -3.66
N GLY A 230 -6.70 -21.04 -3.00
CA GLY A 230 -5.36 -21.58 -3.21
C GLY A 230 -5.10 -21.97 -4.67
N VAL A 231 -6.07 -22.64 -5.31
CA VAL A 231 -5.99 -23.02 -6.73
C VAL A 231 -6.01 -21.79 -7.64
N ILE A 232 -6.88 -20.80 -7.37
CA ILE A 232 -6.94 -19.55 -8.14
C ILE A 232 -5.60 -18.79 -8.03
N VAL A 233 -5.04 -18.69 -6.83
CA VAL A 233 -3.75 -18.01 -6.60
C VAL A 233 -2.60 -18.77 -7.29
N LEU A 234 -2.63 -20.11 -7.28
CA LEU A 234 -1.65 -20.93 -8.01
C LEU A 234 -1.74 -20.69 -9.52
N PHE A 235 -2.95 -20.65 -10.05
CA PHE A 235 -3.16 -20.31 -11.46
C PHE A 235 -2.60 -18.92 -11.78
N MET A 236 -2.84 -17.94 -10.92
CA MET A 236 -2.24 -16.62 -11.07
C MET A 236 -0.71 -16.65 -11.00
N ALA A 237 -0.11 -17.49 -10.14
CA ALA A 237 1.34 -17.67 -10.11
C ALA A 237 1.87 -18.20 -11.46
N ILE A 238 1.15 -19.14 -12.09
CA ILE A 238 1.49 -19.66 -13.43
C ILE A 238 1.39 -18.54 -14.47
N VAL A 239 0.32 -17.73 -14.45
CA VAL A 239 0.16 -16.59 -15.37
C VAL A 239 1.32 -15.61 -15.21
N PHE A 240 1.63 -15.19 -13.97
CA PHE A 240 2.74 -14.27 -13.69
C PHE A 240 4.10 -14.86 -14.06
N SER A 241 4.27 -16.18 -14.01
CA SER A 241 5.50 -16.83 -14.43
C SER A 241 5.73 -16.78 -15.96
N ARG A 242 4.65 -16.59 -16.73
CA ARG A 242 4.71 -16.53 -18.21
C ARG A 242 4.75 -15.11 -18.76
N VAL A 243 4.33 -14.11 -17.96
CA VAL A 243 4.35 -12.71 -18.39
C VAL A 243 5.70 -12.08 -18.07
N PRO A 244 6.39 -11.45 -19.05
CA PRO A 244 7.58 -10.67 -18.77
C PRO A 244 7.20 -9.40 -18.02
N LEU A 245 7.51 -9.36 -16.74
CA LEU A 245 7.36 -8.14 -15.94
C LEU A 245 8.66 -7.33 -16.09
N PRO A 246 8.62 -6.11 -16.66
CA PRO A 246 9.83 -5.31 -16.84
C PRO A 246 10.43 -4.97 -15.47
N GLU A 247 11.70 -5.28 -15.27
CA GLU A 247 12.45 -4.75 -14.13
C GLU A 247 12.70 -3.27 -14.39
N VAL A 248 12.12 -2.43 -13.56
CA VAL A 248 12.27 -0.98 -13.67
C VAL A 248 13.48 -0.56 -12.83
N GLY A 249 14.43 0.15 -13.45
CA GLY A 249 15.52 0.78 -12.71
C GLY A 249 16.93 0.26 -13.03
N THR A 250 17.17 -0.43 -14.14
CA THR A 250 18.51 -1.01 -14.42
C THR A 250 19.45 -0.14 -15.28
N GLU A 251 18.94 0.78 -16.09
CA GLU A 251 19.82 1.54 -17.02
C GLU A 251 20.08 3.01 -16.59
N ASN A 252 19.13 3.66 -15.94
CA ASN A 252 19.32 5.04 -15.45
C ASN A 252 19.85 5.12 -14.00
N ASP A 253 19.83 4.01 -13.26
CA ASP A 253 20.23 3.99 -11.85
C ASP A 253 21.75 4.10 -11.67
N ALA A 254 22.57 3.73 -12.65
CA ALA A 254 24.02 3.84 -12.53
C ALA A 254 24.50 5.30 -12.40
N ALA A 255 23.82 6.24 -13.04
CA ALA A 255 24.14 7.68 -12.89
C ALA A 255 23.56 8.27 -11.59
N GLU A 256 22.34 7.87 -11.19
CA GLU A 256 21.73 8.29 -9.92
C GLU A 256 22.38 7.56 -8.72
N GLU A 257 22.86 6.33 -8.90
CA GLU A 257 23.57 5.58 -7.85
C GLU A 257 24.91 6.25 -7.49
N ASN A 258 25.57 6.88 -8.46
CA ASN A 258 26.78 7.67 -8.18
C ASN A 258 26.50 8.97 -7.44
N ALA A 259 25.34 9.59 -7.65
CA ALA A 259 24.91 10.79 -6.91
C ALA A 259 24.33 10.47 -5.53
N THR A 260 23.74 9.28 -5.34
CA THR A 260 23.09 8.85 -4.08
C THR A 260 24.02 8.01 -3.19
N LYS A 261 25.21 7.67 -3.63
CA LYS A 261 26.22 6.88 -2.88
C LYS A 261 26.62 7.46 -1.51
N THR A 262 26.21 8.69 -1.22
CA THR A 262 26.61 9.40 0.02
C THR A 262 25.64 9.24 1.18
N ARG A 263 24.39 8.79 0.97
CA ARG A 263 23.40 8.68 2.05
C ARG A 263 22.92 7.25 2.24
N THR A 264 23.01 6.77 3.48
CA THR A 264 22.37 5.50 3.87
C THR A 264 20.85 5.69 3.94
N LEU A 265 20.07 4.59 3.75
CA LEU A 265 18.60 4.61 3.82
C LEU A 265 18.09 5.31 5.09
N TRP A 266 18.75 5.07 6.23
CA TRP A 266 18.39 5.63 7.53
C TRP A 266 18.70 7.13 7.72
N GLN A 267 19.37 7.75 6.77
CA GLN A 267 19.60 9.21 6.79
C GLN A 267 18.45 9.99 6.15
N HIS A 268 17.58 9.33 5.40
CA HIS A 268 16.38 9.95 4.82
C HIS A 268 15.30 10.15 5.89
N ARG A 269 15.05 11.39 6.28
CA ARG A 269 14.06 11.72 7.31
C ARG A 269 12.66 11.32 6.94
N ASN A 270 12.22 11.58 5.68
CA ASN A 270 10.92 11.17 5.17
C ASN A 270 10.68 9.66 5.31
N PHE A 271 11.71 8.84 5.10
CA PHE A 271 11.63 7.39 5.27
C PHE A 271 11.49 6.99 6.75
N LYS A 272 12.34 7.52 7.65
CA LYS A 272 12.28 7.19 9.08
C LYS A 272 10.92 7.53 9.69
N PHE A 273 10.45 8.76 9.46
CA PHE A 273 9.14 9.17 9.94
C PHE A 273 8.00 8.45 9.21
N GLY A 274 8.21 8.10 7.92
CA GLY A 274 7.27 7.33 7.14
C GLY A 274 6.98 5.95 7.71
N ILE A 275 7.99 5.22 8.19
CA ILE A 275 7.81 3.92 8.86
C ILE A 275 6.94 4.09 10.11
N LEU A 276 7.26 5.06 10.97
CA LEU A 276 6.50 5.31 12.19
C LEU A 276 5.04 5.67 11.87
N VAL A 277 4.87 6.60 10.93
CA VAL A 277 3.52 7.08 10.57
C VAL A 277 2.71 6.02 9.87
N LEU A 278 3.32 5.16 9.06
CA LEU A 278 2.64 4.03 8.45
C LEU A 278 2.21 2.98 9.49
N MET A 279 3.06 2.73 10.49
CA MET A 279 2.71 1.86 11.62
C MET A 279 1.51 2.42 12.39
N LEU A 280 1.52 3.71 12.70
CA LEU A 280 0.41 4.38 13.39
C LEU A 280 -0.87 4.40 12.54
N TYR A 281 -0.73 4.56 11.21
CA TYR A 281 -1.87 4.48 10.32
C TYR A 281 -2.52 3.09 10.34
N VAL A 282 -1.72 2.02 10.21
CA VAL A 282 -2.26 0.66 10.24
C VAL A 282 -2.86 0.33 11.61
N ALA A 283 -2.24 0.82 12.68
CA ALA A 283 -2.80 0.74 14.02
C ALA A 283 -4.18 1.39 14.11
N ALA A 284 -4.32 2.63 13.60
CA ALA A 284 -5.60 3.34 13.59
C ALA A 284 -6.65 2.61 12.76
N GLN A 285 -6.32 2.24 11.52
CA GLN A 285 -7.23 1.56 10.59
C GLN A 285 -7.74 0.24 11.17
N THR A 286 -6.83 -0.62 11.66
CA THR A 286 -7.22 -1.91 12.24
C THR A 286 -8.05 -1.71 13.51
N GLY A 287 -7.71 -0.72 14.34
CA GLY A 287 -8.48 -0.36 15.52
C GLY A 287 -9.90 0.07 15.16
N VAL A 288 -10.06 0.99 14.21
CA VAL A 288 -11.37 1.46 13.74
C VAL A 288 -12.20 0.30 13.19
N ASN A 289 -11.60 -0.55 12.33
CA ASN A 289 -12.29 -1.71 11.75
C ASN A 289 -12.76 -2.70 12.81
N SER A 290 -11.88 -3.06 13.75
CA SER A 290 -12.17 -4.03 14.80
C SER A 290 -13.27 -3.55 15.77
N PHE A 291 -13.37 -2.25 15.99
CA PHE A 291 -14.32 -1.67 16.92
C PHE A 291 -15.63 -1.19 16.28
N PHE A 292 -15.72 -1.15 14.97
CA PHE A 292 -16.88 -0.62 14.27
C PHE A 292 -18.19 -1.34 14.68
N ILE A 293 -18.21 -2.66 14.59
CA ILE A 293 -19.42 -3.43 14.92
C ILE A 293 -19.75 -3.28 16.40
N ASN A 294 -18.76 -3.42 17.29
CA ASN A 294 -18.99 -3.26 18.73
C ASN A 294 -19.57 -1.90 19.09
N TYR A 295 -19.04 -0.83 18.48
CA TYR A 295 -19.52 0.53 18.70
C TYR A 295 -20.93 0.76 18.18
N THR A 296 -21.26 0.27 16.98
CA THR A 296 -22.55 0.47 16.34
C THR A 296 -23.67 -0.40 16.93
N THR A 297 -23.30 -1.54 17.55
CA THR A 297 -24.23 -2.42 18.26
C THR A 297 -24.37 -2.08 19.74
N ASP A 298 -23.60 -1.10 20.24
CA ASP A 298 -23.75 -0.59 21.60
C ASP A 298 -25.21 -0.11 21.85
N PRO A 299 -25.80 -0.37 23.01
CA PRO A 299 -27.17 0.08 23.35
C PRO A 299 -27.41 1.56 23.09
N ALA A 300 -26.39 2.42 23.22
CA ALA A 300 -26.48 3.84 22.93
C ALA A 300 -26.70 4.16 21.44
N VAL A 301 -26.37 3.24 20.54
CA VAL A 301 -26.57 3.35 19.07
C VAL A 301 -27.74 2.47 18.61
N GLY A 302 -27.80 1.22 19.09
CA GLY A 302 -28.93 0.32 18.92
C GLY A 302 -29.07 -0.32 17.51
N ILE A 303 -28.00 -0.35 16.71
CA ILE A 303 -28.01 -1.01 15.39
C ILE A 303 -27.82 -2.52 15.56
N SER A 304 -28.60 -3.34 14.85
CA SER A 304 -28.44 -4.79 14.89
C SER A 304 -27.10 -5.22 14.28
N THR A 305 -26.51 -6.31 14.76
CA THR A 305 -25.23 -6.83 14.27
C THR A 305 -25.23 -7.09 12.75
N THR A 306 -26.33 -7.65 12.21
CA THR A 306 -26.47 -7.88 10.77
C THR A 306 -26.44 -6.56 10.00
N THR A 307 -27.21 -5.56 10.44
CA THR A 307 -27.23 -4.23 9.82
C THR A 307 -25.87 -3.55 9.93
N ALA A 308 -25.23 -3.60 11.10
CA ALA A 308 -23.89 -3.05 11.32
C ALA A 308 -22.84 -3.69 10.37
N THR A 309 -22.90 -5.00 10.18
CA THR A 309 -22.02 -5.72 9.25
C THR A 309 -22.25 -5.28 7.78
N LEU A 310 -23.50 -5.13 7.36
CA LEU A 310 -23.84 -4.64 6.02
C LEU A 310 -23.38 -3.18 5.82
N ILE A 311 -23.57 -2.35 6.83
CA ILE A 311 -23.10 -0.95 6.82
C ILE A 311 -21.57 -0.91 6.69
N LEU A 312 -20.86 -1.73 7.45
CA LEU A 312 -19.40 -1.81 7.36
C LEU A 312 -18.97 -2.23 5.94
N ALA A 313 -19.53 -3.32 5.42
CA ALA A 313 -19.13 -3.89 4.14
C ALA A 313 -19.44 -2.95 2.97
N PHE A 314 -20.66 -2.44 2.87
CA PHE A 314 -21.10 -1.63 1.73
C PHE A 314 -20.93 -0.14 1.95
N GLY A 315 -21.28 0.36 3.14
CA GLY A 315 -21.22 1.79 3.46
C GLY A 315 -19.77 2.24 3.66
N CYS A 316 -19.13 1.71 4.68
CA CYS A 316 -17.79 2.16 5.09
C CYS A 316 -16.71 1.75 4.08
N MET A 317 -16.67 0.47 3.69
CA MET A 317 -15.69 0.00 2.70
C MET A 317 -15.99 0.53 1.29
N GLY A 318 -17.28 0.78 0.96
CA GLY A 318 -17.66 1.49 -0.25
C GLY A 318 -17.11 2.92 -0.29
N LEU A 319 -17.29 3.69 0.79
CA LEU A 319 -16.69 5.03 0.93
C LEU A 319 -15.17 5.01 0.89
N PHE A 320 -14.55 4.00 1.50
CA PHE A 320 -13.12 3.80 1.47
C PHE A 320 -12.61 3.59 0.04
N MET A 321 -13.27 2.74 -0.76
CA MET A 321 -12.94 2.53 -2.17
C MET A 321 -13.14 3.81 -3.00
N VAL A 322 -14.29 4.48 -2.85
CA VAL A 322 -14.59 5.75 -3.54
C VAL A 322 -13.57 6.82 -3.15
N GLY A 323 -13.22 6.93 -1.87
CA GLY A 323 -12.21 7.86 -1.38
C GLY A 323 -10.84 7.65 -2.04
N ARG A 324 -10.41 6.40 -2.27
CA ARG A 324 -9.17 6.07 -3.01
C ARG A 324 -9.24 6.49 -4.47
N LEU A 325 -10.35 6.24 -5.15
CA LEU A 325 -10.54 6.65 -6.55
C LEU A 325 -10.53 8.17 -6.68
N CYS A 326 -11.33 8.85 -5.85
CA CYS A 326 -11.36 10.33 -5.81
C CYS A 326 -10.00 10.90 -5.44
N GLY A 327 -9.31 10.33 -4.45
CA GLY A 327 -7.97 10.73 -4.06
C GLY A 327 -6.95 10.56 -5.17
N SER A 328 -6.98 9.43 -5.88
CA SER A 328 -6.14 9.20 -7.06
C SER A 328 -6.37 10.25 -8.15
N TRP A 329 -7.64 10.56 -8.43
CA TRP A 329 -7.99 11.62 -9.38
C TRP A 329 -7.53 12.99 -8.90
N LEU A 330 -7.73 13.31 -7.64
CA LEU A 330 -7.35 14.61 -7.06
C LEU A 330 -5.82 14.81 -7.05
N MET A 331 -5.04 13.73 -6.88
CA MET A 331 -3.57 13.74 -6.95
C MET A 331 -3.03 14.05 -8.36
N SER A 332 -3.86 14.04 -9.39
CA SER A 332 -3.48 14.55 -10.71
C SER A 332 -3.40 16.08 -10.75
N ARG A 333 -4.01 16.77 -9.80
CA ARG A 333 -4.14 18.23 -9.75
C ARG A 333 -3.52 18.87 -8.52
N ILE A 334 -3.50 18.14 -7.40
CA ILE A 334 -3.03 18.60 -6.10
C ILE A 334 -1.91 17.68 -5.60
N ARG A 335 -0.90 18.27 -4.97
CA ARG A 335 0.22 17.51 -4.39
C ARG A 335 -0.27 16.53 -3.32
N ALA A 336 0.25 15.29 -3.36
CA ALA A 336 -0.16 14.20 -2.49
C ALA A 336 -0.02 14.54 -0.99
N GLU A 337 1.05 15.25 -0.59
CA GLU A 337 1.24 15.67 0.79
C GLU A 337 0.17 16.64 1.31
N ARG A 338 -0.41 17.48 0.43
CA ARG A 338 -1.52 18.38 0.81
C ARG A 338 -2.81 17.59 0.99
N ILE A 339 -3.09 16.63 0.10
CA ILE A 339 -4.27 15.77 0.19
C ILE A 339 -4.17 14.91 1.45
N LEU A 340 -3.00 14.33 1.74
CA LEU A 340 -2.76 13.59 2.97
C LEU A 340 -3.03 14.45 4.21
N THR A 341 -2.54 15.69 4.22
CA THR A 341 -2.77 16.63 5.34
C THR A 341 -4.25 16.93 5.54
N PHE A 342 -4.98 17.20 4.43
CA PHE A 342 -6.42 17.45 4.49
C PHE A 342 -7.18 16.23 5.01
N CYS A 343 -6.90 15.05 4.49
CA CYS A 343 -7.53 13.81 4.93
C CYS A 343 -7.18 13.48 6.40
N ALA A 344 -5.93 13.68 6.83
CA ALA A 344 -5.53 13.47 8.20
C ALA A 344 -6.24 14.45 9.17
N LEU A 345 -6.42 15.71 8.77
CA LEU A 345 -7.22 16.67 9.52
C LEU A 345 -8.67 16.22 9.62
N GLY A 346 -9.29 15.81 8.51
CA GLY A 346 -10.66 15.31 8.48
C GLY A 346 -10.86 14.08 9.37
N ALA A 347 -9.95 13.09 9.29
CA ALA A 347 -9.99 11.91 10.17
C ALA A 347 -9.81 12.28 11.65
N THR A 348 -8.89 13.22 11.95
CA THR A 348 -8.70 13.73 13.33
C THR A 348 -9.97 14.37 13.88
N LEU A 349 -10.59 15.26 13.10
CA LEU A 349 -11.83 15.94 13.52
C LEU A 349 -13.01 14.97 13.67
N ALA A 350 -13.16 14.03 12.72
CA ALA A 350 -14.20 13.01 12.79
C ALA A 350 -14.01 12.10 14.02
N THR A 351 -12.78 11.64 14.28
CA THR A 351 -12.49 10.81 15.46
C THR A 351 -12.67 11.59 16.77
N PHE A 352 -12.29 12.86 16.80
CA PHE A 352 -12.55 13.73 17.94
C PHE A 352 -14.06 13.91 18.21
N LEU A 353 -14.87 14.01 17.15
CA LEU A 353 -16.31 14.07 17.27
C LEU A 353 -16.89 12.78 17.87
N ILE A 354 -16.36 11.60 17.52
CA ILE A 354 -16.77 10.34 18.15
C ILE A 354 -16.55 10.37 19.66
N LEU A 355 -15.39 10.87 20.10
CA LEU A 355 -15.05 10.98 21.52
C LEU A 355 -15.97 11.94 22.28
N LEU A 356 -16.40 13.04 21.64
CA LEU A 356 -17.23 14.07 22.29
C LEU A 356 -18.69 13.66 22.36
N THR A 357 -19.22 13.05 21.31
CA THR A 357 -20.69 12.86 21.20
C THR A 357 -21.14 11.44 21.48
N GLY A 358 -20.30 10.45 21.12
CA GLY A 358 -20.72 9.04 21.15
C GLY A 358 -21.97 8.78 20.29
N GLY A 359 -22.65 7.66 20.53
CA GLY A 359 -23.96 7.34 19.99
C GLY A 359 -24.05 7.42 18.43
N MET A 360 -25.23 7.80 17.92
CA MET A 360 -25.51 7.86 16.47
C MET A 360 -24.67 8.93 15.76
N ILE A 361 -24.39 10.08 16.39
CA ILE A 361 -23.54 11.13 15.79
C ILE A 361 -22.13 10.59 15.59
N GLY A 362 -21.58 9.87 16.58
CA GLY A 362 -20.30 9.19 16.45
C GLY A 362 -20.30 8.14 15.35
N THR A 363 -21.41 7.41 15.14
CA THR A 363 -21.56 6.46 14.02
C THR A 363 -21.46 7.17 12.67
N VAL A 364 -22.13 8.31 12.51
CA VAL A 364 -22.00 9.12 11.28
C VAL A 364 -20.56 9.62 11.10
N ALA A 365 -19.90 10.04 12.18
CA ALA A 365 -18.51 10.46 12.12
C ALA A 365 -17.57 9.33 11.69
N LEU A 366 -17.86 8.07 12.05
CA LEU A 366 -17.10 6.90 11.59
C LEU A 366 -17.08 6.77 10.06
N PHE A 367 -18.18 7.03 9.35
CA PHE A 367 -18.18 7.02 7.89
C PHE A 367 -17.17 8.00 7.31
N PHE A 368 -17.05 9.18 7.90
CA PHE A 368 -16.06 10.16 7.47
C PHE A 368 -14.63 9.71 7.80
N VAL A 369 -14.42 8.98 8.89
CA VAL A 369 -13.12 8.38 9.18
C VAL A 369 -12.72 7.45 8.04
N TYR A 370 -13.58 6.51 7.60
CA TYR A 370 -13.30 5.60 6.49
C TYR A 370 -13.01 6.33 5.18
N LEU A 371 -13.75 7.41 4.89
CA LEU A 371 -13.52 8.23 3.70
C LEU A 371 -12.12 8.86 3.75
N PHE A 372 -11.77 9.50 4.85
CA PHE A 372 -10.52 10.24 4.98
C PHE A 372 -9.30 9.33 5.12
N GLU A 373 -9.41 8.19 5.80
CA GLU A 373 -8.28 7.26 5.94
C GLU A 373 -7.95 6.50 4.64
N SER A 374 -8.88 6.48 3.68
CA SER A 374 -8.82 5.66 2.47
C SER A 374 -7.53 5.81 1.67
N ILE A 375 -6.99 7.03 1.55
CA ILE A 375 -5.79 7.33 0.75
C ILE A 375 -4.49 7.27 1.56
N MET A 376 -4.57 7.14 2.90
CA MET A 376 -3.40 7.39 3.75
C MET A 376 -2.31 6.35 3.55
N PHE A 377 -2.62 5.04 3.57
CA PHE A 377 -1.62 3.99 3.39
C PHE A 377 -0.79 4.16 2.11
N PRO A 378 -1.39 4.15 0.91
CA PRO A 378 -0.64 4.25 -0.32
C PRO A 378 0.11 5.57 -0.47
N THR A 379 -0.46 6.65 0.06
CA THR A 379 0.17 7.97 -0.01
C THR A 379 1.37 8.07 0.93
N ILE A 380 1.24 7.63 2.18
CA ILE A 380 2.36 7.61 3.15
C ILE A 380 3.48 6.71 2.62
N PHE A 381 3.13 5.52 2.11
CA PHE A 381 4.09 4.59 1.50
C PHE A 381 4.88 5.27 0.37
N ALA A 382 4.18 5.84 -0.62
CA ALA A 382 4.81 6.48 -1.76
C ALA A 382 5.65 7.71 -1.38
N LEU A 383 5.16 8.54 -0.44
CA LEU A 383 5.91 9.68 0.09
C LEU A 383 7.17 9.25 0.84
N SER A 384 7.13 8.12 1.54
CA SER A 384 8.26 7.60 2.31
C SER A 384 9.41 7.11 1.43
N ILE A 385 9.12 6.58 0.25
CA ILE A 385 10.13 6.10 -0.71
C ILE A 385 10.51 7.15 -1.76
N ARG A 386 9.84 8.31 -1.76
CA ARG A 386 10.09 9.38 -2.73
C ARG A 386 11.53 9.90 -2.62
N GLY A 387 12.27 9.87 -3.72
CA GLY A 387 13.67 10.34 -3.81
C GLY A 387 14.71 9.28 -3.42
N LEU A 388 14.29 8.04 -3.16
CA LEU A 388 15.20 6.90 -3.01
C LEU A 388 15.56 6.31 -4.37
N GLY A 389 16.79 5.84 -4.53
CA GLY A 389 17.20 5.05 -5.69
C GLY A 389 16.54 3.67 -5.68
N SER A 390 16.58 2.95 -6.82
CA SER A 390 15.88 1.66 -7.00
C SER A 390 16.25 0.63 -5.93
N LYS A 391 17.53 0.45 -5.63
CA LYS A 391 18.00 -0.48 -4.59
C LYS A 391 17.49 -0.11 -3.20
N GLN A 392 17.54 1.18 -2.85
CA GLN A 392 17.03 1.67 -1.58
C GLN A 392 15.52 1.55 -1.50
N THR A 393 14.79 1.77 -2.59
CA THR A 393 13.33 1.60 -2.66
C THR A 393 12.90 0.16 -2.36
N LYS A 394 13.60 -0.82 -2.94
CA LYS A 394 13.34 -2.25 -2.68
C LYS A 394 13.56 -2.59 -1.19
N GLN A 395 14.63 -2.06 -0.59
CA GLN A 395 14.93 -2.26 0.82
C GLN A 395 13.96 -1.49 1.74
N ALA A 396 13.64 -0.23 1.40
CA ALA A 396 12.71 0.60 2.15
C ALA A 396 11.31 -0.01 2.23
N SER A 397 10.84 -0.63 1.13
CA SER A 397 9.55 -1.31 1.08
C SER A 397 9.42 -2.38 2.13
N SER A 398 10.46 -3.17 2.37
CA SER A 398 10.41 -4.23 3.39
C SER A 398 10.21 -3.67 4.80
N TYR A 399 10.88 -2.57 5.15
CA TYR A 399 10.67 -1.92 6.45
C TYR A 399 9.30 -1.26 6.58
N LEU A 400 8.79 -0.67 5.50
CA LEU A 400 7.46 -0.08 5.47
C LEU A 400 6.38 -1.17 5.63
N ILE A 401 6.53 -2.31 4.96
CA ILE A 401 5.59 -3.43 5.10
C ILE A 401 5.71 -4.10 6.47
N MET A 402 6.92 -4.19 7.03
CA MET A 402 7.10 -4.67 8.40
C MET A 402 6.31 -3.82 9.42
N SER A 403 6.15 -2.53 9.18
CA SER A 403 5.39 -1.62 10.06
C SER A 403 3.89 -1.94 10.15
N ILE A 404 3.36 -2.80 9.24
CA ILE A 404 1.97 -3.28 9.28
C ILE A 404 1.65 -4.04 10.59
N VAL A 405 2.67 -4.53 11.28
CA VAL A 405 2.52 -5.11 12.64
C VAL A 405 1.84 -4.15 13.64
N GLY A 406 1.82 -2.84 13.38
CA GLY A 406 1.05 -1.86 14.16
C GLY A 406 -0.43 -2.23 14.30
N GLY A 407 -1.01 -2.94 13.31
CA GLY A 407 -2.38 -3.42 13.36
C GLY A 407 -2.67 -4.47 14.43
N ALA A 408 -1.65 -5.16 14.95
CA ALA A 408 -1.82 -6.11 16.05
C ALA A 408 -2.00 -5.40 17.42
N VAL A 409 -1.47 -4.19 17.57
CA VAL A 409 -1.35 -3.51 18.87
C VAL A 409 -2.58 -2.68 19.22
N ALA A 410 -3.09 -1.90 18.26
CA ALA A 410 -4.15 -0.93 18.55
C ALA A 410 -5.46 -1.57 19.02
N PRO A 411 -5.99 -2.65 18.42
CA PRO A 411 -7.23 -3.27 18.89
C PRO A 411 -7.14 -3.71 20.35
N THR A 412 -5.98 -4.23 20.78
CA THR A 412 -5.76 -4.65 22.19
C THR A 412 -5.82 -3.45 23.15
N ILE A 413 -5.16 -2.35 22.81
CA ILE A 413 -5.19 -1.13 23.61
C ILE A 413 -6.62 -0.54 23.65
N MET A 414 -7.30 -0.53 22.51
CA MET A 414 -8.68 -0.04 22.41
C MET A 414 -9.65 -0.89 23.22
N ALA A 415 -9.48 -2.24 23.23
CA ALA A 415 -10.29 -3.13 24.06
C ALA A 415 -10.14 -2.79 25.55
N PHE A 416 -8.90 -2.65 26.01
CA PHE A 416 -8.62 -2.29 27.41
C PHE A 416 -9.24 -0.95 27.83
N ILE A 417 -9.21 0.05 26.96
CA ILE A 417 -9.83 1.35 27.21
C ILE A 417 -11.36 1.24 27.15
N GLY A 418 -11.88 0.54 26.15
CA GLY A 418 -13.31 0.36 25.92
C GLY A 418 -14.03 -0.32 27.07
N GLU A 419 -13.42 -1.38 27.66
CA GLU A 419 -13.93 -2.10 28.81
C GLU A 419 -14.01 -1.23 30.09
N ARG A 420 -13.11 -0.26 30.25
CA ARG A 420 -13.00 0.56 31.45
C ARG A 420 -13.73 1.90 31.37
N SER A 421 -13.70 2.50 30.20
CA SER A 421 -14.12 3.90 30.02
C SER A 421 -15.27 4.06 29.03
N GLY A 422 -15.61 2.99 28.28
CA GLY A 422 -16.64 3.00 27.26
C GLY A 422 -16.09 2.95 25.85
N LEU A 423 -16.90 2.44 24.91
CA LEU A 423 -16.46 2.18 23.52
C LEU A 423 -16.08 3.45 22.75
N ALA A 424 -16.76 4.57 22.98
CA ALA A 424 -16.40 5.84 22.36
C ALA A 424 -15.00 6.30 22.77
N GLN A 425 -14.64 6.16 24.04
CA GLN A 425 -13.35 6.56 24.59
C GLN A 425 -12.16 5.75 24.03
N ALA A 426 -12.42 4.53 23.57
CA ALA A 426 -11.38 3.72 22.90
C ALA A 426 -10.82 4.40 21.63
N PHE A 427 -11.59 5.27 20.98
CA PHE A 427 -11.17 6.01 19.80
C PHE A 427 -10.10 7.08 20.06
N ILE A 428 -9.68 7.29 21.34
CA ILE A 428 -8.50 8.11 21.65
C ILE A 428 -7.22 7.54 20.98
N VAL A 429 -7.14 6.22 20.78
CA VAL A 429 -6.00 5.57 20.14
C VAL A 429 -5.88 5.97 18.67
N PRO A 430 -6.88 5.77 17.80
CA PRO A 430 -6.81 6.26 16.43
C PRO A 430 -6.72 7.79 16.34
N LEU A 431 -7.29 8.57 17.28
CA LEU A 431 -7.13 10.01 17.31
C LEU A 431 -5.65 10.42 17.39
N ILE A 432 -4.91 9.85 18.33
CA ILE A 432 -3.46 10.12 18.50
C ILE A 432 -2.71 9.75 17.23
N CYS A 433 -3.07 8.61 16.61
CA CYS A 433 -2.46 8.17 15.36
C CYS A 433 -2.72 9.16 14.22
N TYR A 434 -3.95 9.64 14.04
CA TYR A 434 -4.29 10.62 12.98
C TYR A 434 -3.64 11.98 13.21
N ILE A 435 -3.48 12.43 14.45
CA ILE A 435 -2.70 13.63 14.77
C ILE A 435 -1.23 13.47 14.32
N ALA A 436 -0.63 12.32 14.57
CA ALA A 436 0.74 12.06 14.11
C ALA A 436 0.86 12.07 12.58
N ILE A 437 -0.13 11.51 11.87
CA ILE A 437 -0.20 11.53 10.41
C ILE A 437 -0.37 12.97 9.90
N LEU A 438 -1.22 13.76 10.55
CA LEU A 438 -1.42 15.19 10.25
C LEU A 438 -0.10 15.97 10.37
N LEU A 439 0.61 15.79 11.47
CA LEU A 439 1.91 16.43 11.69
C LEU A 439 2.95 16.02 10.64
N TYR A 440 2.97 14.76 10.23
CA TYR A 440 3.82 14.28 9.15
C TYR A 440 3.49 14.97 7.82
N GLY A 441 2.21 15.01 7.44
CA GLY A 441 1.76 15.67 6.22
C GLY A 441 2.12 17.16 6.18
N MET A 442 1.90 17.88 7.28
CA MET A 442 2.23 19.30 7.41
C MET A 442 3.74 19.57 7.31
N LYS A 443 4.55 18.72 7.95
CA LYS A 443 6.01 18.87 8.00
C LYS A 443 6.74 18.17 6.84
N TYR A 444 6.04 17.51 5.93
CA TYR A 444 6.67 16.69 4.90
C TYR A 444 7.72 17.44 4.06
N LYS A 445 7.46 18.73 3.74
CA LYS A 445 8.43 19.54 2.98
C LYS A 445 9.76 19.76 3.70
N THR A 446 9.77 19.79 5.03
CA THR A 446 10.96 19.99 5.86
C THR A 446 11.68 18.66 6.15
N LEU A 447 11.01 17.53 5.90
CA LEU A 447 11.57 16.18 6.06
C LEU A 447 12.28 15.70 4.79
N LYS A 448 11.94 16.26 3.64
CA LYS A 448 12.55 15.97 2.36
C LYS A 448 13.93 16.66 2.24
#